data_f591953363c1efd64f30a7c080e51afb
#
_entry.id   f591953363c1efd64f30a7c080e51afb
#
_cell.length_a   1.000
_cell.length_b   1.000
_cell.length_c   1.000
_cell.angle_alpha   90.00
_cell.angle_beta   90.00
_cell.angle_gamma   90.00
#
_symmetry.space_group_name_H-M   'P 1'
#
loop_
_entity.id
_entity.type
_entity.pdbx_description
1 polymer ?
#
loop_
_entity_poly.entity_id
_entity_poly.type
_entity_poly.pdbx_seq_one_letter_code
_entity_poly.pdbx_strand_id
1 'polypeptide(L)'
;PQRERFAMGELISDVAQKFELTARTREVNLHIDVPGPLPLINADVSMIERVVTNLLDNAMRHTPVGGEIRLAPWQENQQLQVEVADNGAGVDAALRDDLFQRPSALSTQASREDRGGLGLLIVKRMLELHGGDIRLVESVSGARFRFFVPL
;
A
#
# COMPACT_ATOMS: atom_id res chain seq x y z
N PRO A 1 -14.73 7.25 11.07
CA PRO A 1 -13.36 6.98 11.56
C PRO A 1 -13.13 7.58 12.94
N GLN A 2 -12.43 6.86 13.77
CA GLN A 2 -12.02 7.36 15.08
C GLN A 2 -10.61 7.93 14.96
N ARG A 3 -10.52 9.22 14.80
CA ARG A 3 -9.25 9.89 14.52
C ARG A 3 -8.46 10.14 15.80
N GLU A 4 -7.15 9.96 15.67
CA GLU A 4 -6.19 10.34 16.70
C GLU A 4 -4.88 10.77 16.04
N ARG A 5 -4.04 11.45 16.78
CA ARG A 5 -2.74 11.87 16.28
C ARG A 5 -1.71 10.77 16.45
N PHE A 6 -0.97 10.48 15.40
CA PHE A 6 0.09 9.48 15.46
C PHE A 6 1.16 9.73 14.41
N ALA A 7 2.29 9.06 14.56
CA ALA A 7 3.42 9.17 13.64
C ALA A 7 3.33 8.08 12.58
N MET A 8 3.27 8.48 11.31
CA MET A 8 3.19 7.53 10.20
C MET A 8 4.43 6.66 10.12
N GLY A 9 5.61 7.20 10.42
CA GLY A 9 6.84 6.42 10.39
C GLY A 9 6.81 5.24 11.35
N GLU A 10 6.26 5.45 12.54
CA GLU A 10 6.12 4.36 13.52
C GLU A 10 5.13 3.31 13.05
N LEU A 11 3.99 3.75 12.51
CA LEU A 11 2.99 2.83 11.98
C LEU A 11 3.57 1.96 10.86
N ILE A 12 4.28 2.60 9.94
CA ILE A 12 4.91 1.91 8.81
C ILE A 12 5.94 0.90 9.31
N SER A 13 6.76 1.27 10.29
CA SER A 13 7.75 0.37 10.87
C SER A 13 7.09 -0.84 11.52
N ASP A 14 6.01 -0.61 12.26
CA ASP A 14 5.29 -1.68 12.92
C ASP A 14 4.67 -2.66 11.93
N VAL A 15 4.06 -2.14 10.87
CA VAL A 15 3.48 -2.99 9.82
C VAL A 15 4.57 -3.78 9.11
N ALA A 16 5.66 -3.11 8.74
CA ALA A 16 6.78 -3.76 8.04
C ALA A 16 7.36 -4.89 8.87
N GLN A 17 7.45 -4.71 10.17
CA GLN A 17 7.94 -5.73 11.08
C GLN A 17 7.13 -7.02 11.00
N LYS A 18 5.81 -6.89 10.83
CA LYS A 18 4.92 -8.03 10.70
C LYS A 18 5.15 -8.80 9.39
N PHE A 19 5.75 -8.17 8.41
CA PHE A 19 6.02 -8.80 7.12
C PHE A 19 7.44 -9.34 6.98
N GLU A 20 8.30 -9.17 7.99
CA GLU A 20 9.70 -9.63 7.92
C GLU A 20 9.81 -11.12 7.64
N LEU A 21 9.03 -11.93 8.33
CA LEU A 21 9.07 -13.38 8.13
C LEU A 21 8.55 -13.76 6.74
N THR A 22 7.46 -13.14 6.32
CA THR A 22 6.90 -13.37 4.99
C THR A 22 7.92 -13.01 3.91
N ALA A 23 8.59 -11.87 4.06
CA ALA A 23 9.60 -11.43 3.10
C ALA A 23 10.75 -12.43 3.03
N ARG A 24 11.23 -12.91 4.16
CA ARG A 24 12.28 -13.92 4.21
C ARG A 24 11.86 -15.22 3.55
N THR A 25 10.67 -15.69 3.88
CA THR A 25 10.15 -16.95 3.35
C THR A 25 9.99 -16.86 1.84
N ARG A 26 9.58 -15.72 1.32
CA ARG A 26 9.41 -15.49 -0.11
C ARG A 26 10.68 -15.03 -0.80
N GLU A 27 11.75 -14.83 -0.06
CA GLU A 27 13.02 -14.33 -0.58
C GLU A 27 12.86 -13.00 -1.32
N VAL A 28 12.16 -12.08 -0.67
CA VAL A 28 11.90 -10.73 -1.16
C VAL A 28 12.54 -9.75 -0.20
N ASN A 29 13.17 -8.72 -0.72
CA ASN A 29 13.76 -7.66 0.10
C ASN A 29 12.75 -6.54 0.33
N LEU A 30 12.44 -6.28 1.60
CA LEU A 30 11.56 -5.19 1.98
C LEU A 30 12.39 -4.04 2.54
N HIS A 31 12.30 -2.88 1.89
CA HIS A 31 13.01 -1.67 2.29
C HIS A 31 12.03 -0.62 2.78
N ILE A 32 12.36 -0.01 3.92
CA ILE A 32 11.62 1.13 4.43
C ILE A 32 12.50 2.35 4.28
N ASP A 33 11.99 3.38 3.63
CA ASP A 33 12.74 4.60 3.37
C ASP A 33 11.97 5.80 3.94
N VAL A 34 12.34 6.20 5.15
CA VAL A 34 11.76 7.39 5.78
C VAL A 34 12.76 8.52 5.62
N PRO A 35 12.44 9.52 4.78
CA PRO A 35 13.42 10.55 4.40
C PRO A 35 13.77 11.52 5.52
N GLY A 36 13.04 11.52 6.60
CA GLY A 36 13.32 12.42 7.72
C GLY A 36 12.12 12.53 8.65
N PRO A 37 12.13 13.50 9.57
CA PRO A 37 10.98 13.68 10.45
C PRO A 37 9.74 14.00 9.65
N LEU A 38 8.63 13.39 10.04
CA LEU A 38 7.32 13.60 9.43
C LEU A 38 6.38 14.22 10.47
N PRO A 39 5.44 15.06 10.04
CA PRO A 39 4.46 15.59 10.98
C PRO A 39 3.55 14.48 11.47
N LEU A 40 2.96 14.68 12.65
CA LEU A 40 1.90 13.81 13.12
C LEU A 40 0.69 13.99 12.21
N ILE A 41 -0.02 12.90 11.97
CA ILE A 41 -1.27 12.97 11.22
C ILE A 41 -2.44 12.70 12.15
N ASN A 42 -3.61 13.19 11.79
CA ASN A 42 -4.84 12.97 12.52
C ASN A 42 -5.73 12.06 11.68
N ALA A 43 -5.77 10.80 12.03
CA ALA A 43 -6.46 9.79 11.24
C ALA A 43 -6.87 8.61 12.12
N ASP A 44 -7.62 7.69 11.55
CA ASP A 44 -7.96 6.44 12.23
C ASP A 44 -6.81 5.46 12.06
N VAL A 45 -6.08 5.22 13.15
CA VAL A 45 -4.88 4.38 13.15
C VAL A 45 -5.17 3.00 12.58
N SER A 46 -6.27 2.38 13.02
CA SER A 46 -6.62 1.03 12.57
C SER A 46 -6.88 0.97 11.08
N MET A 47 -7.55 1.99 10.55
CA MET A 47 -7.82 2.05 9.11
C MET A 47 -6.55 2.27 8.30
N ILE A 48 -5.70 3.19 8.74
CA ILE A 48 -4.45 3.46 8.04
C ILE A 48 -3.51 2.25 8.12
N GLU A 49 -3.46 1.59 9.27
CA GLU A 49 -2.71 0.34 9.40
C GLU A 49 -3.19 -0.70 8.40
N ARG A 50 -4.50 -0.82 8.24
CA ARG A 50 -5.07 -1.75 7.28
C ARG A 50 -4.75 -1.37 5.84
N VAL A 51 -4.74 -0.09 5.54
CA VAL A 51 -4.34 0.40 4.21
C VAL A 51 -2.91 -0.06 3.89
N VAL A 52 -1.98 0.20 4.79
CA VAL A 52 -0.57 -0.17 4.59
C VAL A 52 -0.42 -1.69 4.52
N THR A 53 -1.09 -2.42 5.41
CA THR A 53 -1.05 -3.88 5.43
C THR A 53 -1.55 -4.47 4.12
N ASN A 54 -2.68 -3.97 3.62
CA ASN A 54 -3.25 -4.48 2.37
C ASN A 54 -2.34 -4.20 1.17
N LEU A 55 -1.71 -3.04 1.14
CA LEU A 55 -0.79 -2.70 0.05
C LEU A 55 0.48 -3.54 0.11
N LEU A 56 1.02 -3.80 1.30
CA LEU A 56 2.18 -4.68 1.44
C LEU A 56 1.84 -6.12 1.09
N ASP A 57 0.68 -6.60 1.53
CA ASP A 57 0.23 -7.95 1.20
C ASP A 57 0.11 -8.11 -0.32
N ASN A 58 -0.47 -7.13 -0.98
CA ASN A 58 -0.58 -7.12 -2.44
C ASN A 58 0.81 -7.16 -3.10
N ALA A 59 1.74 -6.34 -2.62
CA ALA A 59 3.09 -6.31 -3.16
C ALA A 59 3.81 -7.64 -2.95
N MET A 60 3.66 -8.26 -1.79
CA MET A 60 4.25 -9.56 -1.49
C MET A 60 3.78 -10.65 -2.44
N ARG A 61 2.51 -10.60 -2.85
CA ARG A 61 1.96 -11.59 -3.78
C ARG A 61 2.50 -11.46 -5.18
N HIS A 62 2.83 -10.24 -5.59
CA HIS A 62 3.20 -9.96 -6.97
C HIS A 62 4.70 -9.80 -7.17
N THR A 63 5.48 -9.84 -6.11
CA THR A 63 6.93 -9.72 -6.21
C THR A 63 7.57 -11.11 -6.27
N PRO A 64 8.35 -11.40 -7.30
CA PRO A 64 8.99 -12.71 -7.42
C PRO A 64 10.16 -12.87 -6.46
N VAL A 65 10.63 -14.12 -6.33
CA VAL A 65 11.84 -14.44 -5.57
C VAL A 65 12.99 -13.55 -6.05
N GLY A 66 13.69 -12.97 -5.11
CA GLY A 66 14.79 -12.05 -5.40
C GLY A 66 14.35 -10.63 -5.68
N GLY A 67 13.04 -10.37 -5.66
CA GLY A 67 12.50 -9.05 -5.89
C GLY A 67 12.61 -8.11 -4.72
N GLU A 68 12.16 -6.88 -4.93
CA GLU A 68 12.26 -5.82 -3.93
C GLU A 68 10.93 -5.08 -3.79
N ILE A 69 10.63 -4.70 -2.56
CA ILE A 69 9.50 -3.86 -2.21
C ILE A 69 10.03 -2.67 -1.42
N ARG A 70 9.59 -1.47 -1.79
CA ARG A 70 9.97 -0.25 -1.11
C ARG A 70 8.73 0.42 -0.54
N LEU A 71 8.80 0.81 0.71
CA LEU A 71 7.74 1.49 1.43
C LEU A 71 8.29 2.83 1.92
N ALA A 72 7.74 3.93 1.42
CA ALA A 72 8.30 5.25 1.67
C ALA A 72 7.21 6.28 1.93
N PRO A 73 7.23 6.93 3.11
CA PRO A 73 6.37 8.07 3.40
C PRO A 73 7.14 9.38 3.17
N TRP A 74 6.42 10.43 2.79
CA TRP A 74 6.98 11.78 2.74
C TRP A 74 5.86 12.81 2.82
N GLN A 75 6.23 14.04 3.12
CA GLN A 75 5.29 15.16 3.15
C GLN A 75 5.39 15.95 1.86
N GLU A 76 4.25 16.29 1.28
CA GLU A 76 4.19 17.08 0.07
C GLU A 76 2.86 17.83 0.02
N ASN A 77 2.91 19.15 -0.18
CA ASN A 77 1.71 19.98 -0.38
C ASN A 77 0.63 19.80 0.69
N GLN A 78 1.04 19.82 1.94
CA GLN A 78 0.15 19.63 3.10
C GLN A 78 -0.58 18.29 3.08
N GLN A 79 0.06 17.31 2.51
CA GLN A 79 -0.42 15.94 2.50
C GLN A 79 0.69 15.04 3.00
N LEU A 80 0.32 13.95 3.64
CA LEU A 80 1.26 12.87 3.87
C LEU A 80 1.08 11.86 2.75
N GLN A 81 2.14 11.64 1.99
CA GLN A 81 2.16 10.68 0.90
C GLN A 81 2.84 9.41 1.37
N VAL A 82 2.39 8.28 0.85
CA VAL A 82 3.04 6.99 1.08
C VAL A 82 3.07 6.22 -0.24
N GLU A 83 4.23 5.67 -0.56
CA GLU A 83 4.38 4.85 -1.76
C GLU A 83 4.77 3.43 -1.38
N VAL A 84 4.11 2.47 -2.00
CA VAL A 84 4.47 1.06 -1.95
C VAL A 84 4.83 0.66 -3.37
N ALA A 85 6.10 0.41 -3.61
CA ALA A 85 6.61 0.07 -4.93
C ALA A 85 7.21 -1.34 -4.91
N ASP A 86 6.93 -2.12 -5.94
CA ASP A 86 7.56 -3.41 -6.13
C ASP A 86 8.17 -3.49 -7.53
N ASN A 87 9.07 -4.44 -7.75
CA ASN A 87 9.66 -4.68 -9.04
C ASN A 87 9.17 -5.98 -9.68
N GLY A 88 7.93 -6.34 -9.40
CA GLY A 88 7.27 -7.50 -9.99
C GLY A 88 6.80 -7.25 -11.42
N ALA A 89 5.80 -8.00 -11.83
CA ALA A 89 5.28 -7.93 -13.20
C ALA A 89 4.53 -6.64 -13.53
N GLY A 90 4.11 -5.90 -12.52
CA GLY A 90 3.29 -4.72 -12.71
C GLY A 90 1.82 -5.07 -12.88
N VAL A 91 1.03 -4.06 -13.23
CA VAL A 91 -0.40 -4.21 -13.42
C VAL A 91 -0.70 -4.19 -14.91
N ASP A 92 -1.48 -5.18 -15.34
CA ASP A 92 -1.94 -5.22 -16.73
C ASP A 92 -2.72 -3.94 -17.05
N ALA A 93 -2.40 -3.30 -18.15
CA ALA A 93 -3.05 -2.07 -18.57
C ALA A 93 -4.57 -2.22 -18.68
N ALA A 94 -5.05 -3.39 -19.05
CA ALA A 94 -6.48 -3.65 -19.17
C ALA A 94 -7.21 -3.63 -17.82
N LEU A 95 -6.49 -3.81 -16.71
CA LEU A 95 -7.07 -3.87 -15.38
C LEU A 95 -6.92 -2.57 -14.60
N ARG A 96 -6.14 -1.62 -15.11
CA ARG A 96 -5.82 -0.39 -14.36
C ARG A 96 -7.04 0.42 -13.98
N ASP A 97 -7.99 0.57 -14.89
CA ASP A 97 -9.16 1.41 -14.67
C ASP A 97 -10.10 0.85 -13.61
N ASP A 98 -10.15 -0.47 -13.48
CA ASP A 98 -11.04 -1.15 -12.54
C ASP A 98 -10.37 -1.50 -11.21
N LEU A 99 -9.09 -1.21 -11.08
CA LEU A 99 -8.27 -1.73 -10.01
C LEU A 99 -8.79 -1.43 -8.60
N PHE A 100 -9.37 -0.25 -8.41
CA PHE A 100 -9.86 0.21 -7.11
C PHE A 100 -11.37 0.24 -7.01
N GLN A 101 -12.09 -0.14 -8.05
CA GLN A 101 -13.53 0.12 -8.11
C GLN A 101 -14.39 -1.09 -7.80
N ARG A 102 -13.84 -2.27 -7.95
CA ARG A 102 -14.58 -3.49 -7.68
C ARG A 102 -13.62 -4.65 -7.48
N PRO A 103 -14.10 -5.73 -6.90
CA PRO A 103 -13.34 -6.96 -6.88
C PRO A 103 -12.90 -7.24 -8.31
N SER A 104 -11.65 -7.59 -8.47
CA SER A 104 -11.08 -7.81 -9.78
C SER A 104 -11.92 -8.76 -10.61
N ALA A 105 -12.00 -8.51 -11.93
CA ALA A 105 -12.57 -9.46 -12.85
C ALA A 105 -11.83 -10.81 -12.82
N LEU A 106 -10.65 -10.82 -12.24
CA LEU A 106 -9.89 -12.04 -11.99
C LEU A 106 -10.49 -12.88 -10.87
N SER A 107 -11.46 -12.34 -10.17
CA SER A 107 -11.96 -12.92 -8.94
C SER A 107 -12.88 -14.12 -9.12
N THR A 108 -13.26 -14.50 -10.32
CA THR A 108 -14.24 -15.56 -10.48
C THR A 108 -13.79 -16.89 -9.90
N GLN A 109 -12.56 -17.28 -10.16
CA GLN A 109 -12.03 -18.53 -9.63
C GLN A 109 -10.90 -18.29 -8.64
N ALA A 110 -10.22 -17.20 -8.79
CA ALA A 110 -9.12 -16.84 -7.93
C ALA A 110 -9.59 -15.99 -6.75
N SER A 111 -10.88 -15.87 -6.53
CA SER A 111 -11.43 -14.96 -5.52
C SER A 111 -10.87 -15.18 -4.12
N ARG A 112 -10.54 -16.41 -3.79
CA ARG A 112 -9.91 -16.70 -2.49
C ARG A 112 -8.48 -16.22 -2.43
N GLU A 113 -7.80 -16.26 -3.55
CA GLU A 113 -6.43 -15.84 -3.69
C GLU A 113 -6.35 -14.37 -4.07
N ASP A 114 -7.44 -13.86 -4.62
CA ASP A 114 -7.52 -12.48 -5.08
C ASP A 114 -8.01 -11.55 -3.98
N ARG A 115 -7.45 -11.71 -2.80
CA ARG A 115 -7.70 -10.76 -1.71
C ARG A 115 -7.15 -9.39 -2.07
N GLY A 116 -6.16 -9.35 -2.95
CA GLY A 116 -5.60 -8.11 -3.45
C GLY A 116 -6.64 -7.22 -4.10
N GLY A 117 -7.55 -7.80 -4.91
CA GLY A 117 -8.62 -7.05 -5.54
C GLY A 117 -9.56 -6.41 -4.54
N LEU A 118 -10.01 -7.19 -3.54
CA LEU A 118 -10.84 -6.67 -2.46
C LEU A 118 -10.05 -5.72 -1.57
N GLY A 119 -8.81 -6.05 -1.29
CA GLY A 119 -7.95 -5.21 -0.48
C GLY A 119 -7.78 -3.81 -1.06
N LEU A 120 -7.63 -3.69 -2.37
CA LEU A 120 -7.49 -2.40 -3.01
C LEU A 120 -8.78 -1.59 -2.97
N LEU A 121 -9.92 -2.23 -3.11
CA LEU A 121 -11.21 -1.56 -2.96
C LEU A 121 -11.38 -1.01 -1.53
N ILE A 122 -11.04 -1.82 -0.54
CA ILE A 122 -11.09 -1.41 0.86
C ILE A 122 -10.14 -0.24 1.11
N VAL A 123 -8.92 -0.30 0.58
CA VAL A 123 -7.94 0.77 0.68
C VAL A 123 -8.52 2.07 0.14
N LYS A 124 -9.10 2.04 -1.04
CA LYS A 124 -9.71 3.20 -1.67
C LYS A 124 -10.78 3.82 -0.75
N ARG A 125 -11.67 3.00 -0.23
CA ARG A 125 -12.76 3.45 0.63
C ARG A 125 -12.26 4.06 1.92
N MET A 126 -11.29 3.43 2.56
CA MET A 126 -10.72 3.94 3.80
C MET A 126 -10.04 5.28 3.61
N LEU A 127 -9.32 5.44 2.50
CA LEU A 127 -8.67 6.70 2.20
C LEU A 127 -9.68 7.80 1.88
N GLU A 128 -10.71 7.47 1.14
CA GLU A 128 -11.78 8.44 0.85
C GLU A 128 -12.44 8.95 2.13
N LEU A 129 -12.64 8.09 3.10
CA LEU A 129 -13.17 8.48 4.41
C LEU A 129 -12.25 9.46 5.14
N HIS A 130 -10.99 9.52 4.76
CA HIS A 130 -10.00 10.43 5.34
C HIS A 130 -9.75 11.66 4.47
N GLY A 131 -10.50 11.81 3.38
CA GLY A 131 -10.26 12.90 2.45
C GLY A 131 -9.05 12.68 1.55
N GLY A 132 -8.53 11.46 1.52
CA GLY A 132 -7.39 11.07 0.71
C GLY A 132 -7.78 10.25 -0.49
N ASP A 133 -6.79 9.74 -1.17
CA ASP A 133 -6.98 8.88 -2.32
C ASP A 133 -5.74 8.05 -2.59
N ILE A 134 -5.87 7.12 -3.51
CA ILE A 134 -4.77 6.25 -3.94
C ILE A 134 -4.76 6.18 -5.46
N ARG A 135 -3.57 6.04 -6.03
CA ARG A 135 -3.42 5.87 -7.47
C ARG A 135 -2.27 4.92 -7.77
N LEU A 136 -2.34 4.33 -8.94
CA LEU A 136 -1.23 3.58 -9.52
C LEU A 136 -0.37 4.56 -10.29
N VAL A 137 0.90 4.66 -9.93
CA VAL A 137 1.85 5.55 -10.60
C VAL A 137 2.58 4.74 -11.65
N GLU A 138 2.85 5.35 -12.80
CA GLU A 138 3.61 4.67 -13.84
C GLU A 138 5.00 4.30 -13.37
N SER A 139 5.44 3.11 -13.76
CA SER A 139 6.71 2.55 -13.35
C SER A 139 7.35 1.82 -14.53
N VAL A 140 8.67 1.86 -14.58
CA VAL A 140 9.43 1.12 -15.60
C VAL A 140 9.28 -0.39 -15.37
N SER A 141 9.22 -0.81 -14.13
CA SER A 141 9.02 -2.21 -13.78
C SER A 141 8.20 -2.29 -12.50
N GLY A 142 7.34 -3.31 -12.42
CA GLY A 142 6.53 -3.54 -11.24
C GLY A 142 5.39 -2.54 -11.08
N ALA A 143 4.83 -2.50 -9.89
CA ALA A 143 3.71 -1.64 -9.55
C ALA A 143 4.14 -0.61 -8.50
N ARG A 144 3.63 0.60 -8.62
CA ARG A 144 3.85 1.67 -7.66
C ARG A 144 2.50 2.25 -7.26
N PHE A 145 2.07 1.94 -6.05
CA PHE A 145 0.86 2.52 -5.48
C PHE A 145 1.25 3.68 -4.59
N ARG A 146 0.61 4.81 -4.81
CA ARG A 146 0.84 6.01 -4.02
C ARG A 146 -0.47 6.49 -3.45
N PHE A 147 -0.54 6.63 -2.13
CA PHE A 147 -1.71 7.20 -1.49
C PHE A 147 -1.32 8.43 -0.69
N PHE A 148 -2.32 9.24 -0.38
CA PHE A 148 -2.13 10.39 0.50
C PHE A 148 -3.29 10.53 1.48
N VAL A 149 -2.99 11.17 2.59
CA VAL A 149 -4.00 11.68 3.51
C VAL A 149 -3.68 13.16 3.78
N PRO A 150 -4.70 14.00 3.92
CA PRO A 150 -4.48 15.41 4.25
C PRO A 150 -3.87 15.55 5.63
N LEU A 151 -3.07 16.58 5.79
CA LEU A 151 -2.52 16.96 7.08
C LEU A 151 -3.47 17.89 7.83
#